data_7707373e47a026dcabe41dc827e38fbf
#
_entry.id   7707373e47a026dcabe41dc827e38fbf
#
_cell.length_a   1.000
_cell.length_b   1.000
_cell.length_c   1.000
_cell.angle_alpha   90.00
_cell.angle_beta   90.00
_cell.angle_gamma   90.00
#
_symmetry.space_group_name_H-M   'P 1'
#
loop_
_entity.id
_entity.type
_entity.pdbx_description
1 polymer ?
#
loop_
_entity_poly.entity_id
_entity_poly.type
_entity_poly.pdbx_seq_one_letter_code
_entity_poly.pdbx_strand_id
1 'polypeptide(L)'
;MDYKLLIILTFIVTALWDVILRFMSLNYDKLPKYFQIDFVEYLIPYFKHHTLLAAALIAGFVGATTQPIILSLMSFPKNIFDIVYLSKFMIITFIISALYGFVMKGSKLFPHLEKHYYDKLGVARSMYTDGVSGLIVQFTLLV
;
A
#
# COMPACT_ATOMS: atom_id res chain seq x y z
N MET A 1 19.69 -6.90 7.17
CA MET A 1 19.51 -5.54 6.60
C MET A 1 19.38 -4.55 7.73
N ASP A 2 20.05 -3.41 7.61
CA ASP A 2 19.93 -2.35 8.60
C ASP A 2 18.47 -1.83 8.65
N TYR A 3 17.97 -1.61 9.86
CA TYR A 3 16.61 -1.16 10.11
C TYR A 3 16.32 0.18 9.42
N LYS A 4 17.25 1.12 9.48
CA LYS A 4 17.11 2.43 8.83
C LYS A 4 17.03 2.30 7.31
N LEU A 5 17.89 1.48 6.77
CA LEU A 5 17.91 1.21 5.33
C LEU A 5 16.60 0.57 4.89
N LEU A 6 16.06 -0.34 5.67
CA LEU A 6 14.79 -1.01 5.36
C LEU A 6 13.63 0.00 5.32
N ILE A 7 13.59 0.96 6.24
CA ILE A 7 12.56 2.00 6.21
C ILE A 7 12.69 2.88 4.97
N ILE A 8 13.91 3.27 4.61
CA ILE A 8 14.16 4.08 3.41
C ILE A 8 13.73 3.32 2.15
N LEU A 9 14.10 2.05 2.05
CA LEU A 9 13.71 1.21 0.93
C LEU A 9 12.19 1.02 0.86
N THR A 10 11.53 0.89 2.01
CA THR A 10 10.07 0.80 2.06
C THR A 10 9.42 2.07 1.52
N PHE A 11 9.94 3.23 1.88
CA PHE A 11 9.47 4.51 1.33
C PHE A 11 9.57 4.50 -0.21
N ILE A 12 10.75 4.18 -0.72
CA ILE A 12 11.01 4.20 -2.17
C ILE A 12 10.12 3.19 -2.90
N VAL A 13 10.06 1.96 -2.42
CA VAL A 13 9.28 0.89 -3.07
C VAL A 13 7.79 1.22 -3.04
N THR A 14 7.28 1.74 -1.93
CA THR A 14 5.87 2.12 -1.82
C THR A 14 5.54 3.28 -2.76
N ALA A 15 6.41 4.28 -2.86
CA ALA A 15 6.23 5.39 -3.79
C ALA A 15 6.24 4.92 -5.25
N LEU A 16 7.17 4.02 -5.61
CA LEU A 16 7.24 3.46 -6.96
C LEU A 16 6.02 2.60 -7.28
N TRP A 17 5.56 1.80 -6.33
CA TRP A 17 4.33 1.02 -6.49
C TRP A 17 3.14 1.92 -6.76
N ASP A 18 3.03 3.02 -6.04
CA ASP A 18 1.96 4.01 -6.24
C ASP A 18 2.02 4.64 -7.65
N VAL A 19 3.23 4.92 -8.15
CA VAL A 19 3.41 5.42 -9.53
C VAL A 19 2.89 4.40 -10.55
N ILE A 20 3.18 3.12 -10.35
CA ILE A 20 2.69 2.04 -11.22
C ILE A 20 1.17 1.97 -11.15
N LEU A 21 0.58 1.97 -9.96
CA LEU A 21 -0.87 1.97 -9.78
C LEU A 21 -1.53 3.18 -10.44
N ARG A 22 -0.92 4.35 -10.32
CA ARG A 22 -1.41 5.58 -10.95
C ARG A 22 -1.46 5.42 -12.47
N PHE A 23 -0.38 4.92 -13.06
CA PHE A 23 -0.33 4.67 -14.49
C PHE A 23 -1.42 3.69 -14.92
N MET A 24 -1.57 2.58 -14.20
CA MET A 24 -2.59 1.58 -14.49
C MET A 24 -4.01 2.16 -14.35
N SER A 25 -4.28 2.89 -13.28
CA SER A 25 -5.61 3.46 -13.03
C SER A 25 -6.00 4.51 -14.05
N LEU A 26 -5.09 5.41 -14.40
CA LEU A 26 -5.37 6.47 -15.37
C LEU A 26 -5.46 5.95 -16.82
N ASN A 27 -4.93 4.76 -17.10
CA ASN A 27 -5.01 4.10 -18.39
C ASN A 27 -5.85 2.82 -18.32
N TYR A 28 -6.82 2.75 -17.42
CA TYR A 28 -7.60 1.55 -17.13
C TYR A 28 -8.22 0.94 -18.40
N ASP A 29 -8.82 1.76 -19.25
CA ASP A 29 -9.50 1.29 -20.46
C ASP A 29 -8.53 0.71 -21.50
N LYS A 30 -7.26 1.03 -21.41
CA LYS A 30 -6.21 0.55 -22.32
C LYS A 30 -5.50 -0.68 -21.80
N LEU A 31 -5.79 -1.11 -20.57
CA LEU A 31 -5.15 -2.28 -19.97
C LEU A 31 -5.70 -3.57 -20.59
N PRO A 32 -4.88 -4.64 -20.65
CA PRO A 32 -5.38 -5.98 -20.93
C PRO A 32 -6.48 -6.37 -19.93
N LYS A 33 -7.43 -7.19 -20.37
CA LYS A 33 -8.59 -7.57 -19.55
C LYS A 33 -8.23 -8.12 -18.18
N TYR A 34 -7.15 -8.88 -18.07
CA TYR A 34 -6.72 -9.47 -16.81
C TYR A 34 -6.11 -8.46 -15.83
N PHE A 35 -5.78 -7.25 -16.27
CA PHE A 35 -5.36 -6.14 -15.42
C PHE A 35 -6.49 -5.17 -15.10
N GLN A 36 -7.64 -5.31 -15.72
CA GLN A 36 -8.82 -4.49 -15.44
C GLN A 36 -9.56 -5.04 -14.20
N ILE A 37 -8.90 -4.97 -13.05
CA ILE A 37 -9.43 -5.48 -11.81
C ILE A 37 -10.04 -4.36 -10.97
N ASP A 38 -10.93 -4.73 -10.07
CA ASP A 38 -11.65 -3.82 -9.18
C ASP A 38 -10.69 -2.93 -8.37
N PHE A 39 -9.56 -3.50 -7.95
CA PHE A 39 -8.52 -2.80 -7.21
C PHE A 39 -7.97 -1.58 -7.97
N VAL A 40 -7.72 -1.72 -9.26
CA VAL A 40 -7.19 -0.65 -10.11
C VAL A 40 -8.27 0.39 -10.42
N GLU A 41 -9.47 -0.07 -10.75
CA GLU A 41 -10.62 0.80 -11.01
C GLU A 41 -10.97 1.67 -9.81
N TYR A 42 -10.92 1.09 -8.61
CA TYR A 42 -11.19 1.76 -7.36
C TYR A 42 -10.32 3.01 -7.16
N LEU A 43 -9.09 3.00 -7.60
CA LEU A 43 -8.13 4.08 -7.38
C LEU A 43 -8.23 5.21 -8.41
N ILE A 44 -9.04 5.06 -9.46
CA ILE A 44 -9.15 6.09 -10.52
C ILE A 44 -9.50 7.48 -9.95
N PRO A 45 -10.55 7.65 -9.11
CA PRO A 45 -10.88 8.98 -8.58
C PRO A 45 -9.76 9.58 -7.75
N TYR A 46 -9.08 8.77 -6.96
CA TYR A 46 -7.95 9.20 -6.13
C TYR A 46 -6.83 9.78 -6.98
N PHE A 47 -6.41 9.07 -8.02
CA PHE A 47 -5.31 9.52 -8.88
C PHE A 47 -5.69 10.69 -9.79
N LYS A 48 -6.96 10.89 -10.09
CA LYS A 48 -7.42 12.06 -10.83
C LYS A 48 -7.32 13.34 -10.02
N HIS A 49 -7.42 13.26 -8.69
CA HIS A 49 -7.40 14.40 -7.79
C HIS A 49 -6.04 14.72 -7.17
N HIS A 50 -5.04 13.86 -7.38
CA HIS A 50 -3.71 14.02 -6.80
C HIS A 50 -2.66 14.07 -7.91
N THR A 51 -1.66 14.94 -7.76
CA THR A 51 -0.52 14.96 -8.67
C THR A 51 0.34 13.71 -8.44
N LEU A 52 1.15 13.37 -9.44
CA LEU A 52 2.09 12.24 -9.34
C LEU A 52 2.98 12.37 -8.11
N LEU A 53 3.56 13.54 -7.90
CA LEU A 53 4.48 13.78 -6.78
C LEU A 53 3.75 13.67 -5.44
N ALA A 54 2.58 14.30 -5.31
CA ALA A 54 1.81 14.25 -4.07
C ALA A 54 1.39 12.82 -3.71
N ALA A 55 0.86 12.06 -4.67
CA ALA A 55 0.46 10.68 -4.46
C ALA A 55 1.65 9.79 -4.07
N ALA A 56 2.78 9.92 -4.77
CA ALA A 56 3.98 9.15 -4.48
C ALA A 56 4.54 9.46 -3.09
N LEU A 57 4.59 10.72 -2.69
CA LEU A 57 5.08 11.11 -1.36
C LEU A 57 4.16 10.61 -0.24
N ILE A 58 2.84 10.69 -0.43
CA ILE A 58 1.87 10.17 0.55
C ILE A 58 2.05 8.65 0.69
N ALA A 59 2.14 7.93 -0.41
CA ALA A 59 2.34 6.48 -0.40
C ALA A 59 3.66 6.11 0.28
N GLY A 60 4.74 6.79 -0.05
CA GLY A 60 6.04 6.57 0.58
C GLY A 60 6.00 6.80 2.09
N PHE A 61 5.36 7.86 2.53
CA PHE A 61 5.18 8.16 3.95
C PHE A 61 4.38 7.07 4.66
N VAL A 62 3.29 6.61 4.06
CA VAL A 62 2.48 5.52 4.61
C VAL A 62 3.31 4.25 4.76
N GLY A 63 4.06 3.87 3.73
CA GLY A 63 4.94 2.71 3.78
C GLY A 63 6.01 2.83 4.86
N ALA A 64 6.69 3.97 4.91
CA ALA A 64 7.76 4.23 5.86
C ALA A 64 7.28 4.25 7.32
N THR A 65 6.05 4.70 7.58
CA THR A 65 5.47 4.69 8.93
C THR A 65 4.84 3.36 9.31
N THR A 66 4.36 2.60 8.35
CA THR A 66 3.81 1.25 8.57
C THR A 66 4.90 0.23 8.88
N GLN A 67 6.05 0.34 8.24
CA GLN A 67 7.13 -0.64 8.37
C GLN A 67 7.64 -0.82 9.81
N PRO A 68 7.89 0.25 10.59
CA PRO A 68 8.29 0.07 12.00
C PRO A 68 7.25 -0.67 12.83
N ILE A 69 5.97 -0.47 12.55
CA ILE A 69 4.88 -1.15 13.25
C ILE A 69 4.94 -2.65 12.97
N ILE A 70 5.09 -3.02 11.70
CA ILE A 70 5.22 -4.43 11.30
C ILE A 70 6.45 -5.04 11.97
N LEU A 71 7.58 -4.36 11.94
CA LEU A 71 8.85 -4.84 12.50
C LEU A 71 8.85 -4.91 14.02
N SER A 72 7.95 -4.17 14.70
CA SER A 72 7.77 -4.29 16.15
C SER A 72 7.09 -5.61 16.54
N LEU A 73 6.32 -6.20 15.61
CA LEU A 73 5.58 -7.44 15.83
C LEU A 73 6.35 -8.67 15.35
N MET A 74 7.06 -8.54 14.23
CA MET A 74 7.86 -9.62 13.65
C MET A 74 9.11 -9.05 13.00
N SER A 75 10.23 -9.78 13.09
CA SER A 75 11.44 -9.44 12.35
C SER A 75 11.24 -9.65 10.85
N PHE A 76 11.95 -8.84 10.04
CA PHE A 76 11.94 -9.02 8.60
C PHE A 76 12.48 -10.40 8.23
N PRO A 77 11.81 -11.14 7.32
CA PRO A 77 12.23 -12.50 6.97
C PRO A 77 13.66 -12.54 6.42
N LYS A 78 14.47 -13.42 6.97
CA LYS A 78 15.86 -13.64 6.51
C LYS A 78 15.94 -14.75 5.46
N ASN A 79 14.99 -15.66 5.48
CA ASN A 79 14.95 -16.81 4.58
C ASN A 79 13.56 -16.91 3.94
N ILE A 80 13.48 -16.62 2.65
CA ILE A 80 12.23 -16.68 1.90
C ILE A 80 11.70 -18.11 1.73
N PHE A 81 12.53 -19.13 1.98
CA PHE A 81 12.12 -20.53 1.89
C PHE A 81 11.44 -21.04 3.17
N ASP A 82 11.50 -20.29 4.26
CA ASP A 82 10.70 -20.58 5.45
C ASP A 82 9.27 -20.12 5.22
N ILE A 83 8.49 -20.97 4.57
CA ILE A 83 7.13 -20.64 4.14
C ILE A 83 6.22 -20.32 5.33
N VAL A 84 6.40 -21.00 6.46
CA VAL A 84 5.57 -20.78 7.65
C VAL A 84 5.80 -19.38 8.21
N TYR A 85 7.07 -18.99 8.38
CA TYR A 85 7.41 -17.66 8.86
C TYR A 85 7.00 -16.57 7.87
N LEU A 86 7.25 -16.79 6.58
CA LEU A 86 6.87 -15.87 5.53
C LEU A 86 5.36 -15.65 5.49
N SER A 87 4.58 -16.72 5.61
CA SER A 87 3.11 -16.63 5.63
C SER A 87 2.62 -15.81 6.82
N LYS A 88 3.18 -16.03 8.00
CA LYS A 88 2.84 -15.25 9.20
C LYS A 88 3.18 -13.77 9.01
N PHE A 89 4.36 -13.48 8.46
CA PHE A 89 4.80 -12.13 8.17
C PHE A 89 3.85 -11.43 7.19
N MET A 90 3.45 -12.11 6.13
CA MET A 90 2.53 -11.57 5.13
C MET A 90 1.13 -11.32 5.71
N ILE A 91 0.62 -12.23 6.54
CA ILE A 91 -0.67 -12.05 7.21
C ILE A 91 -0.63 -10.81 8.11
N ILE A 92 0.42 -10.67 8.92
CA ILE A 92 0.60 -9.51 9.79
C ILE A 92 0.73 -8.23 8.98
N THR A 93 1.49 -8.26 7.88
CA THR A 93 1.61 -7.13 6.97
C THR A 93 0.25 -6.69 6.43
N PHE A 94 -0.55 -7.64 5.97
CA PHE A 94 -1.90 -7.35 5.46
C PHE A 94 -2.77 -6.69 6.53
N ILE A 95 -2.82 -7.28 7.72
CA ILE A 95 -3.63 -6.78 8.84
C ILE A 95 -3.19 -5.37 9.25
N ILE A 96 -1.90 -5.16 9.45
CA ILE A 96 -1.36 -3.87 9.89
C ILE A 96 -1.58 -2.80 8.81
N SER A 97 -1.33 -3.11 7.55
CA SER A 97 -1.55 -2.17 6.45
C SER A 97 -3.02 -1.79 6.32
N ALA A 98 -3.93 -2.76 6.44
CA ALA A 98 -5.36 -2.52 6.39
C ALA A 98 -5.83 -1.67 7.58
N LEU A 99 -5.39 -1.99 8.79
CA LEU A 99 -5.73 -1.25 10.00
C LEU A 99 -5.15 0.17 9.99
N TYR A 100 -3.93 0.32 9.50
CA TYR A 100 -3.31 1.65 9.37
C TYR A 100 -4.15 2.53 8.45
N GLY A 101 -4.55 2.01 7.30
CA GLY A 101 -5.44 2.71 6.37
C GLY A 101 -6.77 3.08 7.04
N PHE A 102 -7.38 2.15 7.77
CA PHE A 102 -8.61 2.40 8.51
C PHE A 102 -8.47 3.54 9.54
N VAL A 103 -7.39 3.52 10.33
CA VAL A 103 -7.13 4.55 11.34
C VAL A 103 -6.90 5.92 10.70
N MET A 104 -6.14 5.97 9.61
CA MET A 104 -5.88 7.22 8.89
C MET A 104 -7.17 7.84 8.34
N LYS A 105 -8.10 7.02 7.90
CA LYS A 105 -9.42 7.46 7.44
C LYS A 105 -10.29 7.98 8.56
N GLY A 106 -10.35 7.23 9.64
CA GLY A 106 -11.18 7.59 10.80
C GLY A 106 -10.67 8.84 11.51
N SER A 107 -9.37 9.13 11.43
CA SER A 107 -8.77 10.30 12.08
C SER A 107 -9.03 11.61 11.36
N LYS A 108 -9.49 11.57 10.11
CA LYS A 108 -9.72 12.75 9.26
C LYS A 108 -8.49 13.66 9.08
N LEU A 109 -7.30 13.09 9.27
CA LEU A 109 -6.04 13.84 9.09
C LEU A 109 -5.83 14.29 7.64
N PHE A 110 -6.40 13.56 6.69
CA PHE A 110 -6.31 13.86 5.27
C PHE A 110 -7.72 13.99 4.66
N PRO A 111 -8.42 15.12 4.87
CA PRO A 111 -9.80 15.28 4.40
C PRO A 111 -9.95 15.17 2.88
N HIS A 112 -8.90 15.49 2.12
CA HIS A 112 -8.91 15.32 0.66
C HIS A 112 -8.95 13.86 0.23
N LEU A 113 -8.20 13.00 0.93
CA LEU A 113 -8.24 11.57 0.72
C LEU A 113 -9.61 11.00 1.09
N GLU A 114 -10.17 11.44 2.21
CA GLU A 114 -11.47 10.99 2.70
C GLU A 114 -12.57 11.27 1.67
N LYS A 115 -12.63 12.50 1.14
CA LYS A 115 -13.68 12.90 0.22
C LYS A 115 -13.68 12.13 -1.10
N HIS A 116 -12.51 11.84 -1.68
CA HIS A 116 -12.40 11.22 -3.00
C HIS A 116 -12.08 9.73 -2.98
N TYR A 117 -11.63 9.23 -1.86
CA TYR A 117 -11.12 7.88 -1.73
C TYR A 117 -12.06 6.99 -0.91
N TYR A 118 -12.71 7.56 0.12
CA TYR A 118 -13.42 6.77 1.11
C TYR A 118 -14.93 6.86 1.05
N ASP A 119 -15.49 7.99 0.62
CA ASP A 119 -16.94 8.21 0.66
C ASP A 119 -17.74 7.30 -0.27
N LYS A 120 -17.17 6.94 -1.42
CA LYS A 120 -17.91 6.22 -2.46
C LYS A 120 -17.83 4.71 -2.37
N LEU A 121 -16.87 4.15 -1.65
CA LEU A 121 -16.48 2.76 -1.90
C LEU A 121 -16.40 1.89 -0.63
N GLY A 122 -16.65 2.48 0.50
CA GLY A 122 -16.71 1.75 1.75
C GLY A 122 -15.34 1.40 2.32
N VAL A 123 -15.33 1.30 3.62
CA VAL A 123 -14.13 1.02 4.44
C VAL A 123 -13.51 -0.32 4.05
N ALA A 124 -14.32 -1.32 3.72
CA ALA A 124 -13.81 -2.68 3.40
C ALA A 124 -12.92 -2.70 2.16
N ARG A 125 -13.32 -2.06 1.06
CA ARG A 125 -12.50 -1.99 -0.16
C ARG A 125 -11.20 -1.26 0.07
N SER A 126 -11.25 -0.23 0.84
CA SER A 126 -10.09 0.58 1.16
C SER A 126 -9.07 -0.21 2.01
N MET A 127 -9.55 -0.93 3.02
CA MET A 127 -8.70 -1.80 3.82
C MET A 127 -8.07 -2.90 2.96
N TYR A 128 -8.84 -3.49 2.07
CA TYR A 128 -8.35 -4.48 1.11
C TYR A 128 -7.26 -3.90 0.22
N THR A 129 -7.48 -2.71 -0.34
CA THR A 129 -6.50 -2.02 -1.19
C THR A 129 -5.18 -1.77 -0.45
N ASP A 130 -5.27 -1.24 0.77
CA ASP A 130 -4.09 -0.97 1.60
C ASP A 130 -3.37 -2.27 1.98
N GLY A 131 -4.12 -3.30 2.34
CA GLY A 131 -3.55 -4.60 2.69
C GLY A 131 -2.80 -5.25 1.53
N VAL A 132 -3.40 -5.27 0.35
CA VAL A 132 -2.77 -5.83 -0.87
C VAL A 132 -1.54 -5.02 -1.25
N SER A 133 -1.60 -3.71 -1.20
CA SER A 133 -0.44 -2.85 -1.47
C SER A 133 0.71 -3.14 -0.50
N GLY A 134 0.40 -3.30 0.78
CA GLY A 134 1.40 -3.69 1.78
C GLY A 134 2.07 -5.03 1.46
N LEU A 135 1.29 -6.02 1.05
CA LEU A 135 1.83 -7.33 0.63
C LEU A 135 2.78 -7.20 -0.56
N ILE A 136 2.39 -6.43 -1.57
CA ILE A 136 3.22 -6.25 -2.77
C ILE A 136 4.53 -5.55 -2.42
N VAL A 137 4.48 -4.52 -1.58
CA VAL A 137 5.67 -3.80 -1.13
C VAL A 137 6.62 -4.74 -0.38
N GLN A 138 6.12 -5.51 0.59
CA GLN A 138 6.96 -6.43 1.36
C GLN A 138 7.54 -7.54 0.48
N PHE A 139 6.75 -8.08 -0.43
CA PHE A 139 7.22 -9.09 -1.37
C PHE A 139 8.35 -8.53 -2.24
N THR A 140 8.22 -7.31 -2.72
CA THR A 140 9.25 -6.62 -3.51
C THR A 140 10.54 -6.44 -2.70
N LEU A 141 10.42 -6.09 -1.42
CA LEU A 141 11.57 -5.94 -0.54
C LEU A 141 12.28 -7.26 -0.24
N LEU A 142 11.56 -8.39 -0.28
CA LEU A 142 12.12 -9.73 -0.07
C LEU A 142 12.91 -10.25 -1.26
N VAL A 143 12.56 -9.79 -2.44
CA VAL A 143 13.23 -10.17 -3.69
C VAL A 143 14.34 -9.17 -4.00
#